data_a12f303c1f654e17eee8e0f0390142f4
#
_entry.id   a12f303c1f654e17eee8e0f0390142f4
#
_cell.length_a   1.000
_cell.length_b   1.000
_cell.length_c   1.000
_cell.angle_alpha   90.00
_cell.angle_beta   90.00
_cell.angle_gamma   90.00
#
_symmetry.space_group_name_H-M   'P 1'
#
loop_
_entity.id
_entity.type
_entity.pdbx_description
1 polymer ?
#
loop_
_entity_poly.entity_id
_entity_poly.type
_entity_poly.pdbx_seq_one_letter_code
_entity_poly.pdbx_strand_id
1 'polypeptide(L)'
;MAEHAMESKLRPAVELYTVAICIAAAVLCVYSPLAVALSPEIGLVAALAYVLFGLIRLGQAWEVLRYRRNIRQLRRYEMTSRQIPVSHKRLFMGRGFRWTRLHTQRLVEAQDPAVAHYVDQPTRYRLARALERRLEHAPFPFSTLARVTAWDSAFNLLRPLPPVGGSPLLHGVEPDETEVSLPLGERVGHTLVLGTTRVGKTRLAEVYITQDIHRVEHEVVIVFDPKGDADLLKRMYVEAKRAGREKEFYVFHLGWPEISARYNAVGRFGRISEVASRIAGQLSGEGNSAAFREFAWRFVNIIARALIELGRRPDYLQIQRHVVNIDALFIEYAQQFFAKTDPKAWEVIVQLEGKLTEKNIPRHMVGREKRVVAIEQYLAVKRVFDPVLDGLRSAVRYDRTYFDKIVASLLPLLEKLTTGKTAQLLAPNYTDLDDPRPIFDWMQIIRKRGIVYVGLDALTDAEVAAAVGNSPCPDRHEKAEHPPTPLGIQSRSAP
;
A
#
# COMPACT_ATOMS: atom_id res chain seq x y z
N MET A 1 47.89 -2.21 1.26
CA MET A 1 48.04 -1.46 0.00
C MET A 1 46.76 -0.82 -0.50
N ALA A 2 45.76 -0.64 0.35
CA ALA A 2 44.53 0.06 -0.01
C ALA A 2 44.42 1.49 0.55
N GLU A 3 45.47 1.93 1.25
CA GLU A 3 45.46 3.22 1.95
C GLU A 3 45.61 4.44 1.05
N HIS A 4 46.14 4.28 -0.14
CA HIS A 4 46.32 5.38 -1.07
C HIS A 4 45.06 5.73 -1.87
N ALA A 5 44.00 4.95 -1.77
CA ALA A 5 42.70 5.23 -2.39
C ALA A 5 41.83 6.20 -1.57
N MET A 6 42.30 6.62 -0.41
CA MET A 6 41.56 7.45 0.55
C MET A 6 41.94 8.94 0.50
N GLU A 7 42.56 9.40 -0.56
CA GLU A 7 42.82 10.82 -0.70
C GLU A 7 41.51 11.61 -0.79
N SER A 8 41.35 12.58 0.10
CA SER A 8 40.15 13.42 0.10
C SER A 8 39.96 14.13 -1.24
N LYS A 9 38.80 14.01 -1.83
CA LYS A 9 38.41 14.74 -3.05
C LYS A 9 37.88 16.15 -2.74
N LEU A 10 37.80 16.54 -1.45
CA LEU A 10 37.40 17.87 -0.99
C LEU A 10 38.67 18.75 -0.75
N ARG A 11 39.51 18.91 -1.78
CA ARG A 11 40.75 19.66 -1.78
C ARG A 11 40.88 20.51 -3.04
N PRO A 12 41.76 21.49 -3.10
CA PRO A 12 42.06 22.21 -4.35
C PRO A 12 42.44 21.24 -5.48
N ALA A 13 41.91 21.47 -6.69
CA ALA A 13 42.28 20.66 -7.86
C ALA A 13 43.66 21.09 -8.38
N VAL A 14 44.70 20.76 -7.62
CA VAL A 14 46.09 21.11 -7.92
C VAL A 14 46.57 20.54 -9.26
N GLU A 15 45.95 19.49 -9.74
CA GLU A 15 46.18 18.88 -11.04
C GLU A 15 45.98 19.87 -12.19
N LEU A 16 45.10 20.87 -12.06
CA LEU A 16 44.91 21.91 -13.07
C LEU A 16 46.13 22.78 -13.25
N TYR A 17 46.85 23.06 -12.16
CA TYR A 17 48.13 23.78 -12.26
C TYR A 17 49.19 22.93 -13.00
N THR A 18 49.22 21.62 -12.74
CA THR A 18 50.11 20.71 -13.48
C THR A 18 49.73 20.67 -14.96
N VAL A 19 48.45 20.64 -15.31
CA VAL A 19 47.97 20.69 -16.71
C VAL A 19 48.48 22.00 -17.38
N ALA A 20 48.31 23.15 -16.70
CA ALA A 20 48.79 24.44 -17.24
C ALA A 20 50.30 24.44 -17.48
N ILE A 21 51.10 23.90 -16.53
CA ILE A 21 52.54 23.74 -16.67
C ILE A 21 52.88 22.82 -17.86
N CYS A 22 52.18 21.68 -18.00
CA CYS A 22 52.39 20.75 -19.10
C CYS A 22 52.09 21.38 -20.45
N ILE A 23 51.06 22.19 -20.56
CA ILE A 23 50.71 22.92 -21.78
C ILE A 23 51.81 23.93 -22.10
N ALA A 24 52.24 24.73 -21.12
CA ALA A 24 53.32 25.70 -21.30
C ALA A 24 54.64 25.03 -21.74
N ALA A 25 55.00 23.93 -21.10
CA ALA A 25 56.19 23.13 -21.44
C ALA A 25 56.09 22.53 -22.86
N ALA A 26 54.93 21.99 -23.24
CA ALA A 26 54.72 21.44 -24.58
C ALA A 26 54.82 22.53 -25.66
N VAL A 27 54.22 23.72 -25.42
CA VAL A 27 54.32 24.87 -26.30
C VAL A 27 55.82 25.31 -26.44
N LEU A 28 56.56 25.40 -25.33
CA LEU A 28 57.94 25.77 -25.34
C LEU A 28 58.82 24.76 -26.13
N CYS A 29 58.61 23.48 -25.96
CA CYS A 29 59.31 22.41 -26.69
C CYS A 29 59.05 22.45 -28.20
N VAL A 30 57.85 22.91 -28.65
CA VAL A 30 57.50 23.02 -30.05
C VAL A 30 58.06 24.32 -30.68
N TYR A 31 57.85 25.47 -30.01
CA TYR A 31 58.18 26.77 -30.59
C TYR A 31 59.66 27.17 -30.39
N SER A 32 60.29 26.75 -29.31
CA SER A 32 61.67 27.13 -28.99
C SER A 32 62.42 25.95 -28.38
N PRO A 33 62.62 24.82 -29.08
CA PRO A 33 63.30 23.65 -28.55
C PRO A 33 64.77 23.96 -28.13
N LEU A 34 65.44 24.84 -28.80
CA LEU A 34 66.76 25.25 -28.50
C LEU A 34 66.92 26.02 -27.16
N ALA A 35 65.86 26.70 -26.71
CA ALA A 35 65.85 27.39 -25.41
C ALA A 35 65.85 26.39 -24.23
N VAL A 36 65.43 25.17 -24.45
CA VAL A 36 65.46 24.04 -23.47
C VAL A 36 66.60 23.04 -23.82
N ALA A 37 67.52 23.41 -24.66
CA ALA A 37 68.67 22.61 -25.10
C ALA A 37 68.28 21.24 -25.74
N LEU A 38 67.13 21.20 -26.47
CA LEU A 38 66.63 20.01 -27.17
C LEU A 38 66.76 20.20 -28.71
N SER A 39 67.07 19.10 -29.41
CA SER A 39 66.93 19.10 -30.87
C SER A 39 65.43 19.18 -31.24
N PRO A 40 65.03 19.69 -32.45
CA PRO A 40 63.65 19.81 -32.86
C PRO A 40 62.87 18.48 -32.79
N GLU A 41 63.45 17.36 -33.13
CA GLU A 41 62.88 16.01 -33.11
C GLU A 41 62.63 15.57 -31.67
N ILE A 42 63.63 15.75 -30.77
CA ILE A 42 63.46 15.42 -29.32
C ILE A 42 62.40 16.38 -28.71
N GLY A 43 62.41 17.64 -29.13
CA GLY A 43 61.42 18.63 -28.70
C GLY A 43 59.97 18.20 -29.00
N LEU A 44 59.70 17.65 -30.18
CA LEU A 44 58.38 17.10 -30.54
C LEU A 44 58.01 15.90 -29.67
N VAL A 45 58.93 14.98 -29.42
CA VAL A 45 58.68 13.81 -28.55
C VAL A 45 58.41 14.27 -27.11
N ALA A 46 59.18 15.22 -26.59
CA ALA A 46 58.93 15.79 -25.28
C ALA A 46 57.59 16.53 -25.19
N ALA A 47 57.24 17.29 -26.21
CA ALA A 47 55.92 17.96 -26.26
C ALA A 47 54.78 16.94 -26.22
N LEU A 48 54.84 15.84 -26.97
CA LEU A 48 53.88 14.77 -26.97
C LEU A 48 53.76 14.12 -25.56
N ALA A 49 54.93 13.86 -24.91
CA ALA A 49 54.95 13.33 -23.55
C ALA A 49 54.26 14.26 -22.54
N TYR A 50 54.52 15.59 -22.62
CA TYR A 50 53.84 16.59 -21.77
C TYR A 50 52.34 16.63 -22.05
N VAL A 51 51.89 16.55 -23.30
CA VAL A 51 50.49 16.52 -23.65
C VAL A 51 49.80 15.27 -23.08
N LEU A 52 50.40 14.09 -23.24
CA LEU A 52 49.87 12.85 -22.67
C LEU A 52 49.78 12.88 -21.15
N PHE A 53 50.84 13.37 -20.49
CA PHE A 53 50.84 13.55 -19.03
C PHE A 53 49.80 14.58 -18.59
N GLY A 54 49.69 15.69 -19.32
CA GLY A 54 48.64 16.70 -19.10
C GLY A 54 47.20 16.14 -19.21
N LEU A 55 46.95 15.28 -20.17
CA LEU A 55 45.65 14.62 -20.33
C LEU A 55 45.32 13.69 -19.14
N ILE A 56 46.31 12.94 -18.65
CA ILE A 56 46.14 12.09 -17.46
C ILE A 56 45.79 12.98 -16.24
N ARG A 57 46.52 14.07 -16.04
CA ARG A 57 46.27 15.02 -14.95
C ARG A 57 44.91 15.73 -15.08
N LEU A 58 44.50 16.04 -16.29
CA LEU A 58 43.17 16.60 -16.56
C LEU A 58 42.06 15.63 -16.16
N GLY A 59 42.21 14.34 -16.46
CA GLY A 59 41.28 13.29 -16.02
C GLY A 59 41.15 13.25 -14.48
N GLN A 60 42.27 13.30 -13.75
CA GLN A 60 42.28 13.34 -12.29
C GLN A 60 41.63 14.62 -11.74
N ALA A 61 41.92 15.78 -12.33
CA ALA A 61 41.23 17.05 -11.97
C ALA A 61 39.74 16.97 -12.19
N TRP A 62 39.33 16.35 -13.30
CA TRP A 62 37.92 16.17 -13.63
C TRP A 62 37.17 15.33 -12.58
N GLU A 63 37.79 14.27 -12.05
CA GLU A 63 37.19 13.48 -10.97
C GLU A 63 36.94 14.31 -9.71
N VAL A 64 37.91 15.13 -9.30
CA VAL A 64 37.77 16.02 -8.14
C VAL A 64 36.69 17.05 -8.37
N LEU A 65 36.64 17.69 -9.53
CA LEU A 65 35.60 18.67 -9.86
C LEU A 65 34.21 18.04 -9.98
N ARG A 66 34.14 16.84 -10.56
CA ARG A 66 32.90 16.07 -10.69
C ARG A 66 32.34 15.70 -9.31
N TYR A 67 33.21 15.23 -8.41
CA TYR A 67 32.82 14.90 -7.04
C TYR A 67 32.31 16.13 -6.27
N ARG A 68 32.99 17.26 -6.31
CA ARG A 68 32.55 18.51 -5.68
C ARG A 68 31.22 19.02 -6.24
N ARG A 69 31.04 18.89 -7.55
CA ARG A 69 29.77 19.23 -8.19
C ARG A 69 28.66 18.32 -7.69
N ASN A 70 28.92 17.00 -7.60
CA ASN A 70 27.97 16.00 -7.18
C ASN A 70 27.49 16.22 -5.75
N ILE A 71 28.40 16.49 -4.82
CA ILE A 71 28.07 16.68 -3.39
C ILE A 71 27.21 17.92 -3.12
N ARG A 72 27.27 18.91 -4.02
CA ARG A 72 26.47 20.15 -3.95
C ARG A 72 25.11 20.03 -4.61
N GLN A 73 24.91 19.07 -5.47
CA GLN A 73 23.72 18.94 -6.29
C GLN A 73 22.98 17.66 -5.93
N LEU A 74 21.67 17.80 -5.59
CA LEU A 74 20.77 16.67 -5.59
C LEU A 74 20.49 16.30 -7.05
N ARG A 75 20.76 15.05 -7.39
CA ARG A 75 20.36 14.53 -8.70
C ARG A 75 18.84 14.42 -8.76
N ARG A 76 18.29 14.85 -9.89
CA ARG A 76 16.89 14.67 -10.18
C ARG A 76 16.72 13.37 -10.96
N TYR A 77 16.00 12.42 -10.37
CA TYR A 77 15.58 11.21 -11.05
C TYR A 77 14.22 11.44 -11.69
N GLU A 78 14.21 11.55 -13.00
CA GLU A 78 12.99 11.58 -13.78
C GLU A 78 12.99 10.37 -14.71
N MET A 79 12.00 9.50 -14.52
CA MET A 79 11.85 8.30 -15.31
C MET A 79 10.40 8.18 -15.76
N THR A 80 10.18 7.98 -17.03
CA THR A 80 8.85 7.63 -17.54
C THR A 80 8.58 6.16 -17.28
N SER A 81 7.32 5.77 -17.16
CA SER A 81 6.96 4.37 -16.93
C SER A 81 7.47 3.41 -18.00
N ARG A 82 7.68 3.90 -19.24
CA ARG A 82 8.25 3.12 -20.34
C ARG A 82 9.73 2.79 -20.16
N GLN A 83 10.43 3.58 -19.35
CA GLN A 83 11.87 3.39 -19.07
C GLN A 83 12.11 2.50 -17.86
N ILE A 84 11.05 2.14 -17.11
CA ILE A 84 11.17 1.23 -15.98
C ILE A 84 11.50 -0.16 -16.52
N PRO A 85 12.68 -0.72 -16.18
CA PRO A 85 13.04 -2.06 -16.64
C PRO A 85 12.16 -3.12 -15.96
N VAL A 86 11.58 -4.02 -16.74
CA VAL A 86 10.78 -5.14 -16.24
C VAL A 86 11.57 -6.43 -16.45
N SER A 87 11.82 -7.16 -15.36
CA SER A 87 12.59 -8.40 -15.37
C SER A 87 11.80 -9.54 -14.73
N HIS A 88 11.93 -10.76 -15.27
CA HIS A 88 11.36 -11.98 -14.70
C HIS A 88 12.05 -12.46 -13.42
N LYS A 89 13.27 -11.99 -13.15
CA LYS A 89 14.07 -12.48 -12.01
C LYS A 89 14.35 -11.42 -10.97
N ARG A 90 14.26 -10.16 -11.33
CA ARG A 90 14.68 -9.05 -10.48
C ARG A 90 13.64 -7.93 -10.44
N LEU A 91 13.52 -7.30 -9.29
CA LEU A 91 12.74 -6.07 -9.10
C LEU A 91 13.69 -4.88 -9.16
N PHE A 92 13.50 -4.00 -10.13
CA PHE A 92 14.23 -2.73 -10.20
C PHE A 92 13.74 -1.80 -9.09
N MET A 93 14.68 -1.26 -8.31
CA MET A 93 14.38 -0.36 -7.18
C MET A 93 14.72 1.11 -7.47
N GLY A 94 15.58 1.34 -8.45
CA GLY A 94 16.06 2.67 -8.78
C GLY A 94 17.55 2.67 -9.08
N ARG A 95 18.17 3.87 -9.01
CA ARG A 95 19.61 4.05 -9.11
C ARG A 95 20.19 4.36 -7.74
N GLY A 96 21.39 3.88 -7.49
CA GLY A 96 22.07 4.08 -6.23
C GLY A 96 23.43 3.40 -6.21
N PHE A 97 23.96 3.18 -5.03
CA PHE A 97 25.24 2.52 -4.84
C PHE A 97 25.24 1.71 -3.55
N ARG A 98 26.12 0.73 -3.49
CA ARG A 98 26.35 -0.02 -2.27
C ARG A 98 27.19 0.80 -1.31
N TRP A 99 26.66 1.06 -0.12
CA TRP A 99 27.39 1.79 0.92
C TRP A 99 28.60 0.99 1.42
N THR A 100 29.77 1.61 1.43
CA THR A 100 31.04 1.04 1.90
C THR A 100 31.72 1.96 2.91
N ARG A 101 32.80 1.52 3.51
CA ARG A 101 33.59 2.33 4.44
C ARG A 101 34.11 3.65 3.81
N LEU A 102 34.42 3.61 2.52
CA LEU A 102 34.79 4.79 1.76
C LEU A 102 33.73 5.88 1.76
N HIS A 103 32.44 5.49 1.60
CA HIS A 103 31.33 6.43 1.61
C HIS A 103 31.12 7.04 3.01
N THR A 104 31.30 6.24 4.07
CA THR A 104 31.26 6.75 5.45
C THR A 104 32.36 7.77 5.68
N GLN A 105 33.59 7.49 5.24
CA GLN A 105 34.68 8.42 5.36
C GLN A 105 34.42 9.70 4.57
N ARG A 106 34.01 9.61 3.31
CA ARG A 106 33.62 10.77 2.49
C ARG A 106 32.53 11.62 3.13
N LEU A 107 31.57 10.96 3.80
CA LEU A 107 30.49 11.67 4.53
C LEU A 107 31.06 12.43 5.74
N VAL A 108 31.95 11.82 6.52
CA VAL A 108 32.59 12.45 7.67
C VAL A 108 33.45 13.63 7.20
N GLU A 109 34.25 13.44 6.15
CA GLU A 109 35.04 14.52 5.54
C GLU A 109 34.18 15.69 5.05
N ALA A 110 32.99 15.38 4.46
CA ALA A 110 32.10 16.41 3.99
C ALA A 110 31.38 17.19 5.11
N GLN A 111 31.42 16.68 6.33
CA GLN A 111 30.89 17.36 7.53
C GLN A 111 31.94 18.21 8.24
N ASP A 112 33.21 18.13 7.84
CA ASP A 112 34.28 18.94 8.44
C ASP A 112 34.08 20.42 8.08
N PRO A 113 34.07 21.33 9.07
CA PRO A 113 33.98 22.77 8.85
C PRO A 113 35.08 23.34 7.93
N ALA A 114 36.26 22.74 7.93
CA ALA A 114 37.38 23.19 7.09
C ALA A 114 37.10 23.08 5.59
N VAL A 115 36.24 22.10 5.19
CA VAL A 115 35.90 21.87 3.78
C VAL A 115 34.47 22.40 3.42
N ALA A 116 33.80 23.08 4.34
CA ALA A 116 32.46 23.61 4.13
C ALA A 116 32.33 24.43 2.83
N HIS A 117 33.37 25.19 2.45
CA HIS A 117 33.39 25.98 1.21
C HIS A 117 33.35 25.13 -0.08
N TYR A 118 33.69 23.84 -0.01
CA TYR A 118 33.55 22.89 -1.12
C TYR A 118 32.18 22.19 -1.14
N VAL A 119 31.51 22.10 0.01
CA VAL A 119 30.26 21.39 0.19
C VAL A 119 29.04 22.34 0.10
N ASP A 120 29.18 23.51 0.69
CA ASP A 120 28.14 24.52 0.73
C ASP A 120 27.77 25.02 -0.67
N GLN A 121 26.51 25.46 -0.78
CA GLN A 121 26.01 26.08 -2.00
C GLN A 121 26.80 27.38 -2.30
N PRO A 122 27.21 27.59 -3.58
CA PRO A 122 27.95 28.78 -3.97
C PRO A 122 27.22 30.08 -3.60
N THR A 123 27.97 31.13 -3.29
CA THR A 123 27.40 32.44 -2.94
C THR A 123 26.39 32.94 -3.99
N ARG A 124 26.71 32.74 -5.29
CA ARG A 124 25.78 33.06 -6.41
C ARG A 124 24.44 32.36 -6.31
N TYR A 125 24.42 31.12 -5.88
CA TYR A 125 23.18 30.36 -5.70
C TYR A 125 22.36 30.92 -4.53
N ARG A 126 23.02 31.17 -3.39
CA ARG A 126 22.38 31.76 -2.20
C ARG A 126 21.81 33.14 -2.51
N LEU A 127 22.54 33.97 -3.25
CA LEU A 127 22.08 35.29 -3.70
C LEU A 127 20.87 35.16 -4.64
N ALA A 128 20.88 34.23 -5.61
CA ALA A 128 19.76 34.00 -6.49
C ALA A 128 18.48 33.61 -5.70
N ARG A 129 18.58 32.69 -4.73
CA ARG A 129 17.47 32.31 -3.87
C ARG A 129 16.98 33.46 -2.98
N ALA A 130 17.90 34.30 -2.49
CA ALA A 130 17.54 35.50 -1.72
C ALA A 130 16.82 36.54 -2.60
N LEU A 131 17.30 36.75 -3.84
CA LEU A 131 16.69 37.63 -4.82
C LEU A 131 15.28 37.18 -5.19
N GLU A 132 15.09 35.89 -5.47
CA GLU A 132 13.78 35.32 -5.77
C GLU A 132 12.77 35.58 -4.67
N ARG A 133 13.13 35.33 -3.41
CA ARG A 133 12.26 35.59 -2.27
C ARG A 133 11.88 37.06 -2.12
N ARG A 134 12.78 37.98 -2.50
CA ARG A 134 12.51 39.42 -2.44
C ARG A 134 11.64 39.90 -3.61
N LEU A 135 11.81 39.29 -4.79
CA LEU A 135 11.15 39.74 -6.03
C LEU A 135 9.91 38.92 -6.39
N GLU A 136 9.54 37.91 -5.58
CA GLU A 136 8.39 37.05 -5.86
C GLU A 136 7.08 37.83 -6.05
N HIS A 137 6.90 38.87 -5.25
CA HIS A 137 5.73 39.76 -5.31
C HIS A 137 6.00 41.12 -5.96
N ALA A 138 7.16 41.30 -6.58
CA ALA A 138 7.51 42.57 -7.20
C ALA A 138 6.75 42.76 -8.53
N PRO A 139 6.42 44.03 -8.90
CA PRO A 139 5.79 44.30 -10.19
C PRO A 139 6.75 44.01 -11.35
N PHE A 140 6.17 43.85 -12.56
CA PHE A 140 6.95 43.77 -13.80
C PHE A 140 7.85 44.99 -13.96
N PRO A 141 9.14 44.87 -14.39
CA PRO A 141 9.80 43.64 -14.90
C PRO A 141 10.54 42.82 -13.85
N PHE A 142 10.61 43.22 -12.60
CA PHE A 142 11.44 42.57 -11.56
C PHE A 142 11.02 41.13 -11.28
N SER A 143 9.72 40.84 -11.34
CA SER A 143 9.22 39.45 -11.18
C SER A 143 9.72 38.50 -12.27
N THR A 144 10.07 39.01 -13.48
CA THR A 144 10.61 38.15 -14.53
C THR A 144 12.01 37.67 -14.23
N LEU A 145 12.83 38.48 -13.53
CA LEU A 145 14.16 38.08 -13.10
C LEU A 145 14.08 36.90 -12.10
N ALA A 146 13.12 36.97 -11.16
CA ALA A 146 12.89 35.86 -10.24
C ALA A 146 12.45 34.58 -10.97
N ARG A 147 11.59 34.68 -11.99
CA ARG A 147 11.18 33.55 -12.82
C ARG A 147 12.31 32.93 -13.62
N VAL A 148 13.20 33.74 -14.16
CA VAL A 148 14.37 33.27 -14.93
C VAL A 148 15.33 32.51 -14.04
N THR A 149 15.64 33.02 -12.84
CA THR A 149 16.53 32.33 -11.90
C THR A 149 15.89 31.09 -11.30
N ALA A 150 14.56 31.07 -11.12
CA ALA A 150 13.78 29.93 -10.66
C ALA A 150 13.48 28.89 -11.75
N TRP A 151 13.77 29.23 -13.02
CA TRP A 151 13.45 28.36 -14.15
C TRP A 151 14.13 27.01 -14.04
N ASP A 152 13.30 25.97 -14.10
CA ASP A 152 13.72 24.58 -13.97
C ASP A 152 14.21 24.02 -15.32
N SER A 153 15.43 24.39 -15.71
CA SER A 153 16.05 23.94 -16.94
C SER A 153 17.48 23.48 -16.72
N ALA A 154 17.93 22.51 -17.49
CA ALA A 154 19.31 22.02 -17.47
C ALA A 154 20.33 23.13 -17.82
N PHE A 155 19.92 24.13 -18.58
CA PHE A 155 20.75 25.28 -18.97
C PHE A 155 20.84 26.37 -17.89
N ASN A 156 19.98 26.31 -16.86
CA ASN A 156 20.02 27.29 -15.78
C ASN A 156 21.09 26.91 -14.75
N LEU A 157 22.20 27.65 -14.73
CA LEU A 157 23.28 27.49 -13.77
C LEU A 157 22.88 27.79 -12.30
N LEU A 158 21.74 28.49 -12.11
CA LEU A 158 21.16 28.85 -10.83
C LEU A 158 19.90 28.04 -10.52
N ARG A 159 19.69 26.94 -11.25
CA ARG A 159 18.54 26.05 -11.09
C ARG A 159 18.30 25.71 -9.63
N PRO A 160 17.06 25.82 -9.12
CA PRO A 160 16.73 25.39 -7.76
C PRO A 160 17.02 23.90 -7.56
N LEU A 161 17.44 23.53 -6.36
CA LEU A 161 17.53 22.13 -5.99
C LEU A 161 16.14 21.50 -6.03
N PRO A 162 16.00 20.23 -6.44
CA PRO A 162 14.72 19.55 -6.43
C PRO A 162 14.17 19.50 -4.98
N PRO A 163 12.85 19.66 -4.79
CA PRO A 163 12.21 19.59 -3.48
C PRO A 163 12.12 18.14 -2.97
N VAL A 164 13.27 17.48 -2.87
CA VAL A 164 13.40 16.11 -2.39
C VAL A 164 13.86 16.16 -0.94
N GLY A 165 13.21 15.38 -0.08
CA GLY A 165 13.61 15.23 1.30
C GLY A 165 14.92 14.43 1.42
N GLY A 166 15.58 14.55 2.57
CA GLY A 166 16.83 13.86 2.89
C GLY A 166 18.05 14.78 2.85
N SER A 167 19.21 14.22 3.19
CA SER A 167 20.48 14.94 3.18
C SER A 167 21.14 14.86 1.79
N PRO A 168 21.45 16.01 1.15
CA PRO A 168 22.20 16.03 -0.11
C PRO A 168 23.54 15.31 -0.02
N LEU A 169 24.18 15.34 1.15
CA LEU A 169 25.46 14.71 1.37
C LEU A 169 25.41 13.20 1.24
N LEU A 170 24.32 12.55 1.75
CA LEU A 170 24.15 11.10 1.62
C LEU A 170 24.07 10.63 0.16
N HIS A 171 23.50 11.44 -0.71
CA HIS A 171 23.43 11.15 -2.15
C HIS A 171 24.72 11.57 -2.86
N GLY A 172 25.38 12.63 -2.39
CA GLY A 172 26.52 13.25 -3.04
C GLY A 172 27.86 12.52 -2.89
N VAL A 173 27.98 11.61 -1.90
CA VAL A 173 29.24 10.91 -1.62
C VAL A 173 29.68 9.95 -2.73
N GLU A 174 28.77 9.53 -3.62
CA GLU A 174 29.10 8.70 -4.78
C GLU A 174 28.58 9.33 -6.07
N PRO A 175 29.47 9.73 -6.98
CA PRO A 175 29.07 10.27 -8.27
C PRO A 175 28.65 9.20 -9.28
N ASP A 176 29.02 7.94 -9.07
CA ASP A 176 28.75 6.84 -9.99
C ASP A 176 27.68 5.90 -9.43
N GLU A 177 26.42 6.24 -9.71
CA GLU A 177 25.31 5.39 -9.33
C GLU A 177 25.00 4.35 -10.40
N THR A 178 24.71 3.15 -9.95
CA THR A 178 24.34 2.00 -10.76
C THR A 178 22.88 1.63 -10.59
N GLU A 179 22.35 0.74 -11.40
CA GLU A 179 21.02 0.20 -11.20
C GLU A 179 20.98 -0.72 -9.98
N VAL A 180 20.06 -0.44 -9.07
CA VAL A 180 19.80 -1.27 -7.89
C VAL A 180 18.57 -2.12 -8.15
N SER A 181 18.73 -3.41 -7.97
CA SER A 181 17.63 -4.37 -8.13
C SER A 181 17.71 -5.49 -7.08
N LEU A 182 16.55 -5.99 -6.69
CA LEU A 182 16.39 -7.08 -5.73
C LEU A 182 15.96 -8.35 -6.47
N PRO A 183 16.53 -9.54 -6.15
CA PRO A 183 15.98 -10.80 -6.63
C PRO A 183 14.52 -11.00 -6.22
N LEU A 184 13.65 -11.42 -7.12
CA LEU A 184 12.23 -11.58 -6.81
C LEU A 184 11.96 -12.59 -5.70
N GLY A 185 12.80 -13.63 -5.59
CA GLY A 185 12.70 -14.61 -4.52
C GLY A 185 12.84 -14.01 -3.11
N GLU A 186 13.55 -12.89 -2.97
CA GLU A 186 13.74 -12.21 -1.68
C GLU A 186 12.50 -11.40 -1.25
N ARG A 187 11.56 -11.11 -2.16
CA ARG A 187 10.31 -10.40 -1.83
C ARG A 187 9.38 -11.23 -0.93
N VAL A 188 9.55 -12.53 -0.87
CA VAL A 188 8.76 -13.42 0.01
C VAL A 188 8.92 -13.02 1.48
N GLY A 189 10.06 -12.43 1.85
CA GLY A 189 10.35 -11.94 3.20
C GLY A 189 9.70 -10.59 3.57
N HIS A 190 8.80 -10.06 2.75
CA HIS A 190 8.18 -8.74 2.87
C HIS A 190 9.17 -7.57 2.69
N THR A 191 8.65 -6.39 2.39
CA THR A 191 9.45 -5.16 2.24
C THR A 191 8.81 -4.03 3.02
N LEU A 192 9.55 -3.44 3.95
CA LEU A 192 9.13 -2.27 4.71
C LEU A 192 9.82 -1.02 4.16
N VAL A 193 9.03 -0.02 3.75
CA VAL A 193 9.53 1.27 3.25
C VAL A 193 9.17 2.37 4.23
N LEU A 194 10.17 2.90 4.92
CA LEU A 194 10.02 3.98 5.89
C LEU A 194 10.50 5.31 5.31
N GLY A 195 9.89 6.39 5.74
CA GLY A 195 10.29 7.73 5.36
C GLY A 195 9.25 8.77 5.78
N THR A 196 9.68 10.01 5.91
CA THR A 196 8.81 11.16 6.17
C THR A 196 7.90 11.47 4.97
N THR A 197 7.05 12.48 5.08
CA THR A 197 6.23 12.94 3.94
C THR A 197 7.13 13.53 2.83
N ARG A 198 6.71 13.36 1.57
CA ARG A 198 7.39 13.90 0.37
C ARG A 198 8.79 13.35 0.05
N VAL A 199 9.22 12.27 0.68
CA VAL A 199 10.51 11.61 0.36
C VAL A 199 10.43 10.60 -0.78
N GLY A 200 9.28 10.46 -1.44
CA GLY A 200 9.13 9.59 -2.62
C GLY A 200 8.65 8.17 -2.36
N LYS A 201 8.10 7.84 -1.16
CA LYS A 201 7.56 6.49 -0.87
C LYS A 201 6.55 6.01 -1.91
N THR A 202 5.55 6.84 -2.24
CA THR A 202 4.53 6.52 -3.24
C THR A 202 5.16 6.34 -4.63
N ARG A 203 6.16 7.17 -4.99
CA ARG A 203 6.86 7.01 -6.28
C ARG A 203 7.63 5.70 -6.37
N LEU A 204 8.23 5.25 -5.27
CA LEU A 204 8.86 3.93 -5.21
C LEU A 204 7.82 2.80 -5.36
N ALA A 205 6.68 2.93 -4.68
CA ALA A 205 5.57 1.98 -4.84
C ALA A 205 5.06 1.93 -6.29
N GLU A 206 4.90 3.07 -6.96
CA GLU A 206 4.52 3.13 -8.37
C GLU A 206 5.52 2.39 -9.28
N VAL A 207 6.82 2.49 -9.00
CA VAL A 207 7.86 1.75 -9.75
C VAL A 207 7.68 0.24 -9.59
N TYR A 208 7.38 -0.24 -8.38
CA TYR A 208 7.16 -1.66 -8.12
C TYR A 208 5.86 -2.16 -8.76
N ILE A 209 4.76 -1.45 -8.54
CA ILE A 209 3.44 -1.76 -9.09
C ILE A 209 3.50 -1.81 -10.63
N THR A 210 4.16 -0.85 -11.27
CA THR A 210 4.32 -0.84 -12.73
C THR A 210 5.01 -2.11 -13.22
N GLN A 211 6.10 -2.52 -12.57
CA GLN A 211 6.80 -3.76 -12.94
C GLN A 211 5.93 -4.99 -12.77
N ASP A 212 5.21 -5.10 -11.64
CA ASP A 212 4.35 -6.25 -11.34
C ASP A 212 3.16 -6.34 -12.31
N ILE A 213 2.61 -5.20 -12.74
CA ILE A 213 1.55 -5.17 -13.77
C ILE A 213 2.06 -5.66 -15.13
N HIS A 214 3.30 -5.28 -15.49
CA HIS A 214 3.87 -5.57 -16.80
C HIS A 214 4.61 -6.92 -16.91
N ARG A 215 4.74 -7.67 -15.80
CA ARG A 215 5.37 -9.00 -15.87
C ARG A 215 4.56 -9.97 -16.70
N VAL A 216 5.26 -10.75 -17.54
CA VAL A 216 4.65 -11.71 -18.48
C VAL A 216 3.88 -12.80 -17.72
N GLU A 217 4.36 -13.21 -16.55
CA GLU A 217 3.70 -14.23 -15.73
C GLU A 217 2.40 -13.72 -15.07
N HIS A 218 2.02 -12.47 -15.31
CA HIS A 218 0.84 -11.80 -14.77
C HIS A 218 0.70 -11.99 -13.26
N GLU A 219 1.44 -11.22 -12.51
CA GLU A 219 1.36 -11.20 -11.06
C GLU A 219 -0.02 -10.71 -10.61
N VAL A 220 -0.48 -11.22 -9.46
CA VAL A 220 -1.62 -10.62 -8.75
C VAL A 220 -1.13 -9.34 -8.10
N VAL A 221 -1.75 -8.22 -8.41
CA VAL A 221 -1.38 -6.92 -7.86
C VAL A 221 -2.54 -6.37 -7.03
N ILE A 222 -2.35 -6.31 -5.71
CA ILE A 222 -3.35 -5.77 -4.79
C ILE A 222 -2.73 -4.58 -4.07
N VAL A 223 -3.34 -3.42 -4.21
CA VAL A 223 -2.89 -2.18 -3.57
C VAL A 223 -3.96 -1.69 -2.62
N PHE A 224 -3.64 -1.63 -1.33
CA PHE A 224 -4.45 -0.96 -0.33
C PHE A 224 -3.91 0.45 -0.12
N ASP A 225 -4.71 1.43 -0.45
CA ASP A 225 -4.39 2.84 -0.24
C ASP A 225 -5.33 3.44 0.81
N PRO A 226 -4.85 3.65 2.04
CA PRO A 226 -5.67 4.25 3.10
C PRO A 226 -6.15 5.67 2.77
N LYS A 227 -5.42 6.40 1.92
CA LYS A 227 -5.77 7.78 1.55
C LYS A 227 -6.74 7.86 0.38
N GLY A 228 -6.75 6.84 -0.48
CA GLY A 228 -7.54 6.87 -1.71
C GLY A 228 -6.99 7.87 -2.74
N ASP A 229 -5.68 7.82 -3.04
CA ASP A 229 -5.01 8.76 -3.94
C ASP A 229 -5.44 8.54 -5.40
N ALA A 230 -6.11 9.54 -5.95
CA ALA A 230 -6.59 9.54 -7.35
C ALA A 230 -5.46 9.36 -8.37
N ASP A 231 -4.27 9.90 -8.09
CA ASP A 231 -3.14 9.84 -9.02
C ASP A 231 -2.56 8.43 -9.07
N LEU A 232 -2.48 7.74 -7.93
CA LEU A 232 -2.06 6.34 -7.86
C LEU A 232 -3.07 5.44 -8.59
N LEU A 233 -4.36 5.63 -8.37
CA LEU A 233 -5.41 4.88 -9.08
C LEU A 233 -5.30 5.06 -10.61
N LYS A 234 -5.24 6.31 -11.08
CA LYS A 234 -5.11 6.62 -12.51
C LYS A 234 -3.85 6.00 -13.09
N ARG A 235 -2.74 6.05 -12.33
CA ARG A 235 -1.48 5.46 -12.75
C ARG A 235 -1.62 3.95 -12.95
N MET A 236 -2.16 3.25 -11.97
CA MET A 236 -2.37 1.80 -12.05
C MET A 236 -3.26 1.41 -13.23
N TYR A 237 -4.36 2.14 -13.45
CA TYR A 237 -5.26 1.89 -14.58
C TYR A 237 -4.57 2.07 -15.93
N VAL A 238 -3.81 3.17 -16.10
CA VAL A 238 -3.06 3.43 -17.35
C VAL A 238 -2.02 2.32 -17.60
N GLU A 239 -1.32 1.86 -16.57
CA GLU A 239 -0.34 0.77 -16.71
C GLU A 239 -1.02 -0.57 -17.00
N ALA A 240 -2.15 -0.86 -16.36
CA ALA A 240 -2.95 -2.06 -16.66
C ALA A 240 -3.43 -2.06 -18.14
N LYS A 241 -3.91 -0.92 -18.62
CA LYS A 241 -4.30 -0.74 -20.03
C LYS A 241 -3.13 -0.93 -21.00
N ARG A 242 -1.96 -0.38 -20.66
CA ARG A 242 -0.74 -0.55 -21.47
C ARG A 242 -0.25 -2.00 -21.50
N ALA A 243 -0.43 -2.73 -20.42
CA ALA A 243 -0.11 -4.15 -20.32
C ALA A 243 -1.17 -5.06 -20.98
N GLY A 244 -2.25 -4.51 -21.54
CA GLY A 244 -3.37 -5.28 -22.10
C GLY A 244 -4.25 -5.97 -21.05
N ARG A 245 -4.12 -5.57 -19.77
CA ARG A 245 -4.78 -6.18 -18.61
C ARG A 245 -5.96 -5.35 -18.07
N GLU A 246 -6.54 -4.48 -18.90
CA GLU A 246 -7.64 -3.60 -18.51
C GLU A 246 -8.85 -4.37 -17.96
N LYS A 247 -9.19 -5.52 -18.55
CA LYS A 247 -10.30 -6.38 -18.11
C LYS A 247 -10.05 -7.10 -16.78
N GLU A 248 -8.81 -7.14 -16.32
CA GLU A 248 -8.39 -7.72 -15.05
C GLU A 248 -8.28 -6.67 -13.93
N PHE A 249 -8.55 -5.38 -14.25
CA PHE A 249 -8.42 -4.27 -13.33
C PHE A 249 -9.72 -4.00 -12.59
N TYR A 250 -9.67 -4.08 -11.27
CA TYR A 250 -10.79 -3.82 -10.37
C TYR A 250 -10.49 -2.62 -9.48
N VAL A 251 -11.48 -1.76 -9.32
CA VAL A 251 -11.42 -0.62 -8.39
C VAL A 251 -12.42 -0.86 -7.28
N PHE A 252 -11.99 -0.71 -6.05
CA PHE A 252 -12.86 -0.56 -4.90
C PHE A 252 -12.44 0.72 -4.17
N HIS A 253 -13.34 1.72 -4.11
CA HIS A 253 -13.01 3.01 -3.51
C HIS A 253 -14.24 3.56 -2.76
N LEU A 254 -14.10 3.74 -1.44
CA LEU A 254 -15.21 4.19 -0.60
C LEU A 254 -15.70 5.60 -0.97
N GLY A 255 -14.80 6.50 -1.36
CA GLY A 255 -15.16 7.86 -1.78
C GLY A 255 -15.74 7.95 -3.21
N TRP A 256 -15.57 6.92 -4.05
CA TRP A 256 -16.07 6.90 -5.45
C TRP A 256 -16.87 5.62 -5.73
N PRO A 257 -18.05 5.50 -5.13
CA PRO A 257 -18.86 4.30 -5.28
C PRO A 257 -19.33 4.03 -6.71
N GLU A 258 -19.42 5.05 -7.55
CA GLU A 258 -19.92 4.95 -8.94
C GLU A 258 -19.00 4.12 -9.85
N ILE A 259 -17.69 4.18 -9.61
CA ILE A 259 -16.69 3.44 -10.39
C ILE A 259 -16.20 2.18 -9.67
N SER A 260 -16.71 1.95 -8.46
CA SER A 260 -16.21 0.88 -7.60
C SER A 260 -16.93 -0.43 -7.88
N ALA A 261 -16.18 -1.51 -7.86
CA ALA A 261 -16.74 -2.84 -7.76
C ALA A 261 -17.42 -3.04 -6.41
N ARG A 262 -18.46 -3.87 -6.36
CA ARG A 262 -19.18 -4.21 -5.12
C ARG A 262 -18.46 -5.35 -4.40
N TYR A 263 -18.41 -5.29 -3.08
CA TYR A 263 -17.71 -6.27 -2.25
C TYR A 263 -18.44 -6.59 -0.96
N ASN A 264 -18.75 -7.86 -0.72
CA ASN A 264 -19.29 -8.29 0.56
C ASN A 264 -18.16 -8.75 1.48
N ALA A 265 -17.76 -7.88 2.40
CA ALA A 265 -16.63 -8.10 3.29
C ALA A 265 -16.84 -9.25 4.31
N VAL A 266 -18.07 -9.64 4.58
CA VAL A 266 -18.44 -10.69 5.52
C VAL A 266 -19.10 -11.91 4.86
N GLY A 267 -19.33 -11.86 3.56
CA GLY A 267 -20.04 -12.90 2.83
C GLY A 267 -19.20 -14.13 2.47
N ARG A 268 -17.89 -14.07 2.65
CA ARG A 268 -16.96 -15.19 2.43
C ARG A 268 -16.12 -15.43 3.67
N PHE A 269 -16.08 -16.65 4.12
CA PHE A 269 -15.37 -17.06 5.34
C PHE A 269 -15.01 -18.54 5.23
N GLY A 270 -13.92 -18.93 5.87
CA GLY A 270 -13.57 -20.33 6.08
C GLY A 270 -14.34 -20.92 7.26
N ARG A 271 -14.53 -20.12 8.31
CA ARG A 271 -15.35 -20.47 9.49
C ARG A 271 -16.39 -19.40 9.71
N ILE A 272 -17.62 -19.80 10.03
CA ILE A 272 -18.74 -18.89 10.29
C ILE A 272 -18.40 -17.83 11.35
N SER A 273 -17.63 -18.24 12.37
CA SER A 273 -17.18 -17.34 13.44
C SER A 273 -16.34 -16.15 12.97
N GLU A 274 -15.74 -16.23 11.77
CA GLU A 274 -14.99 -15.10 11.19
C GLU A 274 -15.90 -13.92 10.88
N VAL A 275 -17.16 -14.15 10.51
CA VAL A 275 -18.14 -13.09 10.29
C VAL A 275 -18.29 -12.23 11.54
N ALA A 276 -18.48 -12.88 12.69
CA ALA A 276 -18.59 -12.20 13.97
C ALA A 276 -17.28 -11.50 14.35
N SER A 277 -16.12 -12.13 14.11
CA SER A 277 -14.82 -11.56 14.43
C SER A 277 -14.50 -10.31 13.60
N ARG A 278 -14.90 -10.30 12.31
CA ARG A 278 -14.70 -9.14 11.43
C ARG A 278 -15.55 -7.94 11.85
N ILE A 279 -16.75 -8.15 12.38
CA ILE A 279 -17.64 -7.08 12.82
C ILE A 279 -17.29 -6.64 14.25
N ALA A 280 -17.31 -7.57 15.20
CA ALA A 280 -17.06 -7.24 16.61
C ALA A 280 -15.62 -6.82 16.88
N GLY A 281 -14.68 -7.25 16.05
CA GLY A 281 -13.27 -6.83 16.14
C GLY A 281 -13.04 -5.33 15.90
N GLN A 282 -14.00 -4.62 15.33
CA GLN A 282 -13.96 -3.17 15.15
C GLN A 282 -14.40 -2.39 16.41
N LEU A 283 -15.05 -3.07 17.36
CA LEU A 283 -15.47 -2.46 18.60
C LEU A 283 -14.29 -2.36 19.57
N SER A 284 -14.27 -1.31 20.40
CA SER A 284 -13.25 -1.13 21.41
C SER A 284 -13.16 -2.35 22.34
N GLY A 285 -11.94 -2.82 22.57
CA GLY A 285 -11.64 -3.96 23.45
C GLY A 285 -10.96 -3.57 24.75
N GLU A 286 -10.97 -2.28 25.14
CA GLU A 286 -10.28 -1.80 26.32
C GLU A 286 -11.23 -1.69 27.53
N GLY A 287 -10.75 -2.08 28.72
CA GLY A 287 -11.48 -2.00 29.97
C GLY A 287 -12.84 -2.71 29.93
N ASN A 288 -13.89 -2.04 30.41
CA ASN A 288 -15.26 -2.59 30.46
C ASN A 288 -15.86 -2.84 29.07
N SER A 289 -15.30 -2.22 28.01
CA SER A 289 -15.77 -2.41 26.63
C SER A 289 -15.48 -3.81 26.09
N ALA A 290 -14.49 -4.53 26.66
CA ALA A 290 -14.13 -5.88 26.25
C ALA A 290 -15.32 -6.87 26.40
N ALA A 291 -16.04 -6.79 27.52
CA ALA A 291 -17.20 -7.62 27.74
C ALA A 291 -18.31 -7.36 26.71
N PHE A 292 -18.57 -6.10 26.36
CA PHE A 292 -19.55 -5.74 25.33
C PHE A 292 -19.15 -6.22 23.94
N ARG A 293 -17.85 -6.17 23.60
CA ARG A 293 -17.34 -6.71 22.35
C ARG A 293 -17.57 -8.22 22.26
N GLU A 294 -17.31 -8.98 23.33
CA GLU A 294 -17.53 -10.43 23.36
C GLU A 294 -19.01 -10.79 23.23
N PHE A 295 -19.90 -10.00 23.84
CA PHE A 295 -21.35 -10.19 23.66
C PHE A 295 -21.81 -9.85 22.25
N ALA A 296 -21.33 -8.74 21.68
CA ALA A 296 -21.59 -8.38 20.30
C ALA A 296 -21.10 -9.49 19.35
N TRP A 297 -19.91 -10.02 19.59
CA TRP A 297 -19.37 -11.16 18.85
C TRP A 297 -20.30 -12.37 18.90
N ARG A 298 -20.71 -12.77 20.10
CA ARG A 298 -21.63 -13.91 20.29
C ARG A 298 -22.97 -13.68 19.58
N PHE A 299 -23.51 -12.47 19.68
CA PHE A 299 -24.79 -12.12 19.09
C PHE A 299 -24.75 -12.14 17.55
N VAL A 300 -23.71 -11.53 16.95
CA VAL A 300 -23.48 -11.58 15.51
C VAL A 300 -23.23 -13.00 15.02
N ASN A 301 -22.51 -13.83 15.79
CA ASN A 301 -22.27 -15.22 15.45
C ASN A 301 -23.55 -16.07 15.41
N ILE A 302 -24.49 -15.82 16.34
CA ILE A 302 -25.81 -16.46 16.33
C ILE A 302 -26.58 -16.08 15.07
N ILE A 303 -26.62 -14.78 14.73
CA ILE A 303 -27.27 -14.27 13.52
C ILE A 303 -26.65 -14.88 12.26
N ALA A 304 -25.32 -14.85 12.14
CA ALA A 304 -24.63 -15.38 10.97
C ALA A 304 -24.90 -16.87 10.77
N ARG A 305 -24.87 -17.67 11.84
CA ARG A 305 -25.19 -19.10 11.77
C ARG A 305 -26.62 -19.35 11.32
N ALA A 306 -27.59 -18.61 11.86
CA ALA A 306 -29.00 -18.73 11.45
C ALA A 306 -29.21 -18.36 9.97
N LEU A 307 -28.57 -17.27 9.50
CA LEU A 307 -28.66 -16.86 8.09
C LEU A 307 -28.12 -17.96 7.16
N ILE A 308 -26.99 -18.57 7.51
CA ILE A 308 -26.38 -19.63 6.68
C ILE A 308 -27.26 -20.87 6.62
N GLU A 309 -27.82 -21.32 7.75
CA GLU A 309 -28.73 -22.47 7.79
C GLU A 309 -30.03 -22.19 7.01
N LEU A 310 -30.47 -20.92 6.94
CA LEU A 310 -31.55 -20.46 6.07
C LEU A 310 -31.15 -20.36 4.58
N GLY A 311 -29.88 -20.70 4.22
CA GLY A 311 -29.40 -20.62 2.85
C GLY A 311 -29.04 -19.20 2.39
N ARG A 312 -28.91 -18.25 3.31
CA ARG A 312 -28.57 -16.84 3.01
C ARG A 312 -27.11 -16.58 3.23
N ARG A 313 -26.52 -15.79 2.35
CA ARG A 313 -25.17 -15.29 2.54
C ARG A 313 -25.20 -14.06 3.45
N PRO A 314 -24.52 -14.06 4.61
CA PRO A 314 -24.48 -12.90 5.49
C PRO A 314 -23.90 -11.66 4.78
N ASP A 315 -24.49 -10.50 5.05
CA ASP A 315 -23.98 -9.18 4.71
C ASP A 315 -24.27 -8.19 5.84
N TYR A 316 -23.67 -7.00 5.78
CA TYR A 316 -23.86 -6.02 6.85
C TYR A 316 -25.33 -5.60 7.03
N LEU A 317 -26.09 -5.48 5.95
CA LEU A 317 -27.50 -5.06 6.00
C LEU A 317 -28.39 -6.11 6.67
N GLN A 318 -28.22 -7.40 6.30
CA GLN A 318 -28.94 -8.49 6.94
C GLN A 318 -28.59 -8.60 8.43
N ILE A 319 -27.30 -8.48 8.77
CA ILE A 319 -26.87 -8.52 10.17
C ILE A 319 -27.45 -7.35 10.94
N GLN A 320 -27.39 -6.11 10.42
CA GLN A 320 -28.01 -4.94 11.04
C GLN A 320 -29.50 -5.15 11.29
N ARG A 321 -30.25 -5.62 10.28
CA ARG A 321 -31.66 -5.88 10.38
C ARG A 321 -32.00 -6.81 11.55
N HIS A 322 -31.22 -7.89 11.72
CA HIS A 322 -31.46 -8.87 12.77
C HIS A 322 -30.85 -8.48 14.12
N VAL A 323 -29.87 -7.56 14.14
CA VAL A 323 -29.41 -6.90 15.38
C VAL A 323 -30.53 -6.03 15.93
N VAL A 324 -31.28 -5.31 15.09
CA VAL A 324 -32.40 -4.47 15.53
C VAL A 324 -33.61 -5.35 15.94
N ASN A 325 -33.91 -6.38 15.18
CA ASN A 325 -35.01 -7.28 15.43
C ASN A 325 -34.66 -8.76 15.24
N ILE A 326 -34.23 -9.39 16.34
CA ILE A 326 -33.86 -10.81 16.36
C ILE A 326 -35.12 -11.73 16.31
N ASP A 327 -36.27 -11.21 16.73
CA ASP A 327 -37.52 -11.99 16.82
C ASP A 327 -37.92 -12.54 15.45
N ALA A 328 -37.81 -11.72 14.41
CA ALA A 328 -38.12 -12.13 13.04
C ALA A 328 -37.23 -13.30 12.57
N LEU A 329 -35.95 -13.26 12.89
CA LEU A 329 -35.03 -14.34 12.53
C LEU A 329 -35.31 -15.63 13.30
N PHE A 330 -35.64 -15.51 14.58
CA PHE A 330 -36.00 -16.66 15.41
C PHE A 330 -37.25 -17.34 14.90
N ILE A 331 -38.32 -16.58 14.55
CA ILE A 331 -39.55 -17.10 13.98
C ILE A 331 -39.29 -17.82 12.66
N GLU A 332 -38.56 -17.17 11.77
CA GLU A 332 -38.28 -17.73 10.44
C GLU A 332 -37.46 -19.01 10.54
N TYR A 333 -36.42 -19.02 11.37
CA TYR A 333 -35.59 -20.19 11.57
C TYR A 333 -36.39 -21.34 12.21
N ALA A 334 -37.15 -21.06 13.25
CA ALA A 334 -38.00 -22.07 13.91
C ALA A 334 -39.03 -22.65 12.94
N GLN A 335 -39.66 -21.83 12.12
CA GLN A 335 -40.62 -22.30 11.10
C GLN A 335 -39.95 -23.26 10.11
N GLN A 336 -38.79 -22.90 9.57
CA GLN A 336 -38.08 -23.76 8.63
C GLN A 336 -37.57 -25.06 9.29
N PHE A 337 -37.09 -24.96 10.52
CA PHE A 337 -36.62 -26.10 11.30
C PHE A 337 -37.75 -27.09 11.55
N PHE A 338 -38.89 -26.62 12.06
CA PHE A 338 -40.05 -27.50 12.34
C PHE A 338 -40.72 -28.05 11.07
N ALA A 339 -40.69 -27.28 9.98
CA ALA A 339 -41.16 -27.79 8.69
C ALA A 339 -40.42 -29.04 8.22
N LYS A 340 -39.11 -29.12 8.59
CA LYS A 340 -38.26 -30.27 8.24
C LYS A 340 -38.32 -31.40 9.26
N THR A 341 -38.48 -31.09 10.55
CA THR A 341 -38.29 -32.07 11.65
C THR A 341 -39.62 -32.56 12.22
N ASP A 342 -40.59 -31.67 12.43
CA ASP A 342 -41.95 -31.99 12.95
C ASP A 342 -42.98 -30.96 12.43
N PRO A 343 -43.56 -31.18 11.25
CA PRO A 343 -44.53 -30.24 10.66
C PRO A 343 -45.75 -29.94 11.56
N LYS A 344 -46.14 -30.91 12.44
CA LYS A 344 -47.25 -30.70 13.38
C LYS A 344 -46.88 -29.74 14.51
N ALA A 345 -45.59 -29.59 14.81
CA ALA A 345 -45.13 -28.65 15.83
C ALA A 345 -45.55 -27.21 15.55
N TRP A 346 -45.52 -26.82 14.28
CA TRP A 346 -45.89 -25.45 13.87
C TRP A 346 -47.38 -25.16 14.11
N GLU A 347 -48.27 -26.12 13.86
CA GLU A 347 -49.71 -26.01 14.15
C GLU A 347 -49.97 -25.80 15.67
N VAL A 348 -49.23 -26.56 16.50
CA VAL A 348 -49.31 -26.41 17.97
C VAL A 348 -48.79 -25.04 18.42
N ILE A 349 -47.70 -24.54 17.83
CA ILE A 349 -47.17 -23.22 18.13
C ILE A 349 -48.18 -22.12 17.79
N VAL A 350 -48.86 -22.21 16.62
CA VAL A 350 -49.89 -21.25 16.22
C VAL A 350 -51.09 -21.30 17.18
N GLN A 351 -51.51 -22.50 17.65
CA GLN A 351 -52.58 -22.64 18.65
C GLN A 351 -52.13 -22.04 20.01
N LEU A 352 -50.89 -22.22 20.43
CA LEU A 352 -50.37 -21.63 21.66
C LEU A 352 -50.35 -20.10 21.56
N GLU A 353 -49.92 -19.55 20.42
CA GLU A 353 -49.96 -18.10 20.18
C GLU A 353 -51.35 -17.52 20.35
N GLY A 354 -52.38 -18.18 19.79
CA GLY A 354 -53.80 -17.76 19.91
C GLY A 354 -54.32 -17.77 21.36
N LYS A 355 -53.73 -18.58 22.26
CA LYS A 355 -54.07 -18.66 23.66
C LYS A 355 -53.31 -17.70 24.56
N LEU A 356 -52.29 -16.98 24.02
CA LEU A 356 -51.45 -16.04 24.79
C LEU A 356 -52.20 -14.76 25.10
N THR A 357 -52.34 -14.50 26.40
CA THR A 357 -52.80 -13.23 26.97
C THR A 357 -51.63 -12.54 27.67
N GLU A 358 -51.69 -11.22 27.85
CA GLU A 358 -50.61 -10.46 28.53
C GLU A 358 -50.27 -11.02 29.91
N LYS A 359 -51.24 -11.63 30.63
CA LYS A 359 -51.04 -12.24 31.93
C LYS A 359 -50.19 -13.51 31.89
N ASN A 360 -50.16 -14.20 30.74
CA ASN A 360 -49.47 -15.49 30.58
C ASN A 360 -48.07 -15.34 29.96
N ILE A 361 -47.63 -14.11 29.67
CA ILE A 361 -46.29 -13.82 29.12
C ILE A 361 -45.30 -13.76 30.28
N PRO A 362 -44.21 -14.57 30.27
CA PRO A 362 -43.18 -14.51 31.28
C PRO A 362 -42.52 -13.10 31.33
N ARG A 363 -42.17 -12.61 32.52
CA ARG A 363 -41.62 -11.24 32.70
C ARG A 363 -40.44 -10.91 31.78
N HIS A 364 -39.53 -11.87 31.56
CA HIS A 364 -38.36 -11.68 30.68
C HIS A 364 -38.70 -11.68 29.19
N MET A 365 -39.94 -12.02 28.81
CA MET A 365 -40.44 -12.03 27.43
C MET A 365 -41.43 -10.89 27.15
N VAL A 366 -41.66 -10.02 28.10
CA VAL A 366 -42.59 -8.86 27.91
C VAL A 366 -41.98 -7.94 26.84
N GLY A 367 -42.82 -7.60 25.85
CA GLY A 367 -42.42 -6.80 24.69
C GLY A 367 -41.87 -7.58 23.51
N ARG A 368 -41.76 -8.93 23.59
CA ARG A 368 -41.47 -9.80 22.46
C ARG A 368 -42.73 -10.10 21.64
N GLU A 369 -42.55 -10.52 20.39
CA GLU A 369 -43.68 -10.97 19.55
C GLU A 369 -44.33 -12.21 20.18
N LYS A 370 -45.66 -12.27 20.15
CA LYS A 370 -46.45 -13.40 20.70
C LYS A 370 -45.97 -14.74 20.13
N ARG A 371 -45.59 -14.78 18.86
CA ARG A 371 -45.07 -15.97 18.20
C ARG A 371 -43.78 -16.47 18.82
N VAL A 372 -42.87 -15.57 19.18
CA VAL A 372 -41.62 -15.89 19.90
C VAL A 372 -41.93 -16.54 21.24
N VAL A 373 -42.88 -15.99 21.98
CA VAL A 373 -43.31 -16.55 23.28
C VAL A 373 -43.91 -17.93 23.11
N ALA A 374 -44.74 -18.15 22.09
CA ALA A 374 -45.33 -19.46 21.79
C ALA A 374 -44.25 -20.50 21.42
N ILE A 375 -43.29 -20.14 20.59
CA ILE A 375 -42.15 -21.02 20.25
C ILE A 375 -41.39 -21.38 21.51
N GLU A 376 -41.10 -20.40 22.36
CA GLU A 376 -40.37 -20.62 23.61
C GLU A 376 -41.13 -21.54 24.57
N GLN A 377 -42.45 -21.39 24.72
CA GLN A 377 -43.28 -22.30 25.53
C GLN A 377 -43.29 -23.72 24.95
N TYR A 378 -43.38 -23.86 23.62
CA TYR A 378 -43.26 -25.16 22.98
C TYR A 378 -41.94 -25.85 23.27
N LEU A 379 -40.83 -25.12 23.10
CA LEU A 379 -39.48 -25.63 23.34
C LEU A 379 -39.17 -25.90 24.82
N ALA A 380 -39.88 -25.28 25.75
CA ALA A 380 -39.76 -25.58 27.16
C ALA A 380 -40.36 -26.97 27.52
N VAL A 381 -41.38 -27.40 26.80
CA VAL A 381 -42.06 -28.71 27.00
C VAL A 381 -41.36 -29.79 26.14
N LYS A 382 -41.10 -29.50 24.89
CA LYS A 382 -40.43 -30.44 23.99
C LYS A 382 -38.92 -30.19 23.99
N ARG A 383 -38.16 -31.17 24.45
CA ARG A 383 -36.70 -31.13 24.42
C ARG A 383 -36.21 -31.36 22.99
N VAL A 384 -36.07 -30.27 22.26
CA VAL A 384 -35.48 -30.25 20.93
C VAL A 384 -34.04 -29.81 21.07
N PHE A 385 -33.12 -30.48 20.44
CA PHE A 385 -31.69 -30.13 20.43
C PHE A 385 -31.27 -29.68 19.05
N ASP A 386 -31.04 -28.40 18.90
CA ASP A 386 -30.43 -27.78 17.71
C ASP A 386 -29.58 -26.59 18.13
N PRO A 387 -28.27 -26.57 17.79
CA PRO A 387 -27.37 -25.52 18.26
C PRO A 387 -27.72 -24.10 17.80
N VAL A 388 -28.35 -23.94 16.63
CA VAL A 388 -28.73 -22.62 16.10
C VAL A 388 -30.03 -22.16 16.79
N LEU A 389 -30.99 -23.06 16.92
CA LEU A 389 -32.24 -22.78 17.65
C LEU A 389 -31.96 -22.41 19.12
N ASP A 390 -31.07 -23.14 19.79
CA ASP A 390 -30.66 -22.86 21.17
C ASP A 390 -29.93 -21.52 21.27
N GLY A 391 -29.08 -21.19 20.29
CA GLY A 391 -28.44 -19.89 20.18
C GLY A 391 -29.46 -18.75 20.07
N LEU A 392 -30.40 -18.84 19.13
CA LEU A 392 -31.48 -17.86 18.94
C LEU A 392 -32.36 -17.76 20.19
N ARG A 393 -32.71 -18.89 20.78
CA ARG A 393 -33.45 -18.98 22.04
C ARG A 393 -32.74 -18.25 23.17
N SER A 394 -31.41 -18.43 23.28
CA SER A 394 -30.61 -17.70 24.23
C SER A 394 -30.66 -16.19 23.98
N ALA A 395 -30.58 -15.76 22.71
CA ALA A 395 -30.61 -14.35 22.32
C ALA A 395 -31.92 -13.65 22.64
N VAL A 396 -33.07 -14.29 22.42
CA VAL A 396 -34.39 -13.70 22.73
C VAL A 396 -34.67 -13.65 24.23
N ARG A 397 -34.01 -14.48 25.04
CA ARG A 397 -34.12 -14.49 26.50
C ARG A 397 -33.23 -13.45 27.21
N TYR A 398 -32.35 -12.76 26.49
CA TYR A 398 -31.52 -11.71 27.12
C TYR A 398 -32.43 -10.63 27.72
N ASP A 399 -32.03 -10.18 28.90
CA ASP A 399 -32.62 -9.01 29.53
C ASP A 399 -32.55 -7.80 28.59
N ARG A 400 -33.62 -7.06 28.49
CA ARG A 400 -33.75 -5.94 27.54
C ARG A 400 -32.72 -4.88 27.80
N THR A 401 -32.38 -4.58 29.03
CA THR A 401 -31.36 -3.57 29.40
C THR A 401 -29.98 -3.96 28.92
N TYR A 402 -29.71 -5.26 28.91
CA TYR A 402 -28.46 -5.82 28.46
C TYR A 402 -28.39 -5.84 26.91
N PHE A 403 -29.49 -6.21 26.28
CA PHE A 403 -29.65 -6.17 24.84
C PHE A 403 -29.46 -4.75 24.30
N ASP A 404 -30.10 -3.75 24.93
CA ASP A 404 -29.98 -2.35 24.53
C ASP A 404 -28.53 -1.83 24.58
N LYS A 405 -27.71 -2.29 25.52
CA LYS A 405 -26.29 -1.96 25.59
C LYS A 405 -25.47 -2.56 24.44
N ILE A 406 -25.78 -3.80 24.05
CA ILE A 406 -25.12 -4.45 22.88
C ILE A 406 -25.49 -3.71 21.62
N VAL A 407 -26.77 -3.42 21.42
CA VAL A 407 -27.29 -2.70 20.27
C VAL A 407 -26.67 -1.29 20.22
N ALA A 408 -26.62 -0.58 21.34
CA ALA A 408 -26.03 0.76 21.42
C ALA A 408 -24.56 0.82 21.02
N SER A 409 -23.79 -0.25 21.23
CA SER A 409 -22.37 -0.31 20.81
C SER A 409 -22.17 -0.77 19.35
N LEU A 410 -22.99 -1.71 18.88
CA LEU A 410 -22.84 -2.35 17.58
C LEU A 410 -23.58 -1.61 16.45
N LEU A 411 -24.75 -1.06 16.76
CA LEU A 411 -25.64 -0.45 15.76
C LEU A 411 -25.00 0.76 15.06
N PRO A 412 -24.33 1.71 15.76
CA PRO A 412 -23.70 2.84 15.09
C PRO A 412 -22.63 2.43 14.06
N LEU A 413 -21.85 1.39 14.35
CA LEU A 413 -20.90 0.85 13.38
C LEU A 413 -21.60 0.25 12.16
N LEU A 414 -22.64 -0.57 12.38
CA LEU A 414 -23.39 -1.16 11.29
C LEU A 414 -24.13 -0.09 10.47
N GLU A 415 -24.67 0.94 11.09
CA GLU A 415 -25.33 2.07 10.41
C GLU A 415 -24.35 2.80 9.48
N LYS A 416 -23.13 3.07 9.91
CA LYS A 416 -22.10 3.68 9.05
C LYS A 416 -21.81 2.82 7.82
N LEU A 417 -21.76 1.48 7.97
CA LEU A 417 -21.47 0.54 6.89
C LEU A 417 -22.66 0.28 5.96
N THR A 418 -23.90 0.55 6.43
CA THR A 418 -25.13 0.26 5.71
C THR A 418 -25.92 1.50 5.28
N THR A 419 -25.32 2.70 5.40
CA THR A 419 -25.98 3.95 5.00
C THR A 419 -25.48 4.45 3.65
N GLY A 420 -26.40 4.98 2.85
CA GLY A 420 -26.11 5.68 1.60
C GLY A 420 -25.42 4.81 0.54
N LYS A 421 -24.45 5.41 -0.15
CA LYS A 421 -23.73 4.74 -1.25
C LYS A 421 -22.80 3.63 -0.76
N THR A 422 -22.31 3.71 0.48
CA THR A 422 -21.44 2.70 1.09
C THR A 422 -22.18 1.36 1.24
N ALA A 423 -23.49 1.41 1.59
CA ALA A 423 -24.32 0.21 1.68
C ALA A 423 -24.38 -0.56 0.35
N GLN A 424 -24.51 0.16 -0.77
CA GLN A 424 -24.56 -0.45 -2.09
C GLN A 424 -23.25 -1.16 -2.47
N LEU A 425 -22.13 -0.67 -1.96
CA LEU A 425 -20.84 -1.29 -2.17
C LEU A 425 -20.62 -2.54 -1.30
N LEU A 426 -21.01 -2.46 -0.01
CA LEU A 426 -20.65 -3.46 1.00
C LEU A 426 -21.72 -4.55 1.22
N ALA A 427 -22.96 -4.31 0.76
CA ALA A 427 -24.05 -5.25 0.78
C ALA A 427 -24.64 -5.44 -0.63
N PRO A 428 -23.86 -6.04 -1.56
CA PRO A 428 -24.28 -6.18 -2.94
C PRO A 428 -25.49 -7.10 -3.07
N ASN A 429 -26.49 -6.66 -3.82
CA ASN A 429 -27.59 -7.53 -4.24
C ASN A 429 -27.10 -8.44 -5.38
N TYR A 430 -26.96 -9.73 -5.10
CA TYR A 430 -26.48 -10.73 -6.06
C TYR A 430 -27.50 -11.06 -7.16
N THR A 431 -28.75 -10.69 -6.99
CA THR A 431 -29.83 -10.92 -7.97
C THR A 431 -30.09 -9.70 -8.85
N ASP A 432 -29.49 -8.58 -8.55
CA ASP A 432 -29.59 -7.36 -9.33
C ASP A 432 -28.62 -7.43 -10.53
N LEU A 433 -29.18 -7.70 -11.70
CA LEU A 433 -28.48 -7.77 -12.98
C LEU A 433 -28.38 -6.41 -13.69
N ASP A 434 -29.13 -5.41 -13.23
CA ASP A 434 -29.17 -4.08 -13.83
C ASP A 434 -27.97 -3.21 -13.38
N ASP A 435 -27.36 -3.52 -12.25
CA ASP A 435 -26.17 -2.80 -11.77
C ASP A 435 -24.91 -3.28 -12.53
N PRO A 436 -24.32 -2.44 -13.39
CA PRO A 436 -23.16 -2.81 -14.22
C PRO A 436 -21.87 -3.01 -13.42
N ARG A 437 -21.84 -2.58 -12.14
CA ARG A 437 -20.66 -2.68 -11.30
C ARG A 437 -20.39 -4.15 -10.94
N PRO A 438 -19.18 -4.67 -11.18
CA PRO A 438 -18.88 -6.06 -10.86
C PRO A 438 -18.91 -6.29 -9.33
N ILE A 439 -19.33 -7.50 -8.93
CA ILE A 439 -19.13 -7.98 -7.56
C ILE A 439 -17.83 -8.77 -7.59
N PHE A 440 -16.83 -8.36 -6.84
CA PHE A 440 -15.55 -9.07 -6.82
C PHE A 440 -15.42 -10.01 -5.62
N ASP A 441 -14.66 -11.05 -5.85
CA ASP A 441 -14.27 -12.04 -4.85
C ASP A 441 -12.75 -12.21 -4.91
N TRP A 442 -12.08 -12.15 -3.77
CA TRP A 442 -10.63 -12.25 -3.67
C TRP A 442 -10.07 -13.51 -4.33
N MET A 443 -10.74 -14.66 -4.16
CA MET A 443 -10.27 -15.90 -4.76
C MET A 443 -10.37 -15.90 -6.28
N GLN A 444 -11.42 -15.27 -6.82
CA GLN A 444 -11.52 -15.10 -8.28
C GLN A 444 -10.42 -14.19 -8.80
N ILE A 445 -10.12 -13.09 -8.09
CA ILE A 445 -9.04 -12.18 -8.44
C ILE A 445 -7.69 -12.89 -8.42
N ILE A 446 -7.41 -13.65 -7.35
CA ILE A 446 -6.16 -14.41 -7.22
C ILE A 446 -6.04 -15.44 -8.34
N ARG A 447 -7.10 -16.20 -8.63
CA ARG A 447 -7.11 -17.21 -9.70
C ARG A 447 -6.95 -16.59 -11.09
N LYS A 448 -7.55 -15.44 -11.33
CA LYS A 448 -7.45 -14.70 -12.60
C LYS A 448 -6.22 -13.80 -12.67
N ARG A 449 -5.39 -13.80 -11.64
CA ARG A 449 -4.21 -12.92 -11.53
C ARG A 449 -4.55 -11.45 -11.72
N GLY A 450 -5.67 -11.00 -11.14
CA GLY A 450 -6.21 -9.66 -11.31
C GLY A 450 -5.37 -8.56 -10.66
N ILE A 451 -5.69 -7.34 -11.01
CA ILE A 451 -5.13 -6.11 -10.46
C ILE A 451 -6.24 -5.41 -9.70
N VAL A 452 -6.02 -5.11 -8.43
CA VAL A 452 -7.02 -4.45 -7.57
C VAL A 452 -6.43 -3.20 -6.91
N TYR A 453 -7.14 -2.11 -7.03
CA TYR A 453 -6.91 -0.92 -6.24
C TYR A 453 -8.02 -0.78 -5.18
N VAL A 454 -7.64 -0.71 -3.92
CA VAL A 454 -8.52 -0.52 -2.77
C VAL A 454 -8.25 0.84 -2.14
N GLY A 455 -9.05 1.83 -2.45
CA GLY A 455 -9.02 3.17 -1.85
C GLY A 455 -9.97 3.25 -0.66
N LEU A 456 -9.42 3.38 0.55
CA LEU A 456 -10.22 3.31 1.78
C LEU A 456 -10.75 4.66 2.25
N ASP A 457 -10.23 5.77 1.70
CA ASP A 457 -10.63 7.15 2.07
C ASP A 457 -10.67 7.39 3.60
N ALA A 458 -9.67 6.87 4.31
CA ALA A 458 -9.58 6.90 5.76
C ALA A 458 -9.49 8.32 6.36
N LEU A 459 -9.26 9.32 5.52
CA LEU A 459 -9.29 10.73 5.94
C LEU A 459 -10.72 11.25 6.14
N THR A 460 -11.69 10.66 5.45
CA THR A 460 -13.11 11.00 5.56
C THR A 460 -13.80 10.22 6.68
N ASP A 461 -13.59 8.89 6.75
CA ASP A 461 -14.10 8.03 7.82
C ASP A 461 -13.13 6.90 8.14
N ALA A 462 -12.36 7.07 9.22
CA ALA A 462 -11.35 6.09 9.64
C ALA A 462 -11.96 4.78 10.15
N GLU A 463 -13.17 4.80 10.71
CA GLU A 463 -13.83 3.58 11.24
C GLU A 463 -14.33 2.69 10.10
N VAL A 464 -14.98 3.28 9.09
CA VAL A 464 -15.41 2.56 7.89
C VAL A 464 -14.20 2.01 7.14
N ALA A 465 -13.15 2.82 6.98
CA ALA A 465 -11.91 2.41 6.35
C ALA A 465 -11.25 1.22 7.08
N ALA A 466 -11.23 1.24 8.42
CA ALA A 466 -10.71 0.15 9.24
C ALA A 466 -11.57 -1.11 9.12
N ALA A 467 -12.90 -0.98 9.16
CA ALA A 467 -13.83 -2.10 9.05
C ALA A 467 -13.68 -2.84 7.70
N VAL A 468 -13.48 -2.09 6.62
CA VAL A 468 -13.27 -2.65 5.28
C VAL A 468 -11.83 -3.15 5.11
N GLY A 469 -10.84 -2.38 5.55
CA GLY A 469 -9.43 -2.70 5.40
C GLY A 469 -8.96 -3.90 6.23
N ASN A 470 -9.58 -4.13 7.39
CA ASN A 470 -9.34 -5.31 8.23
C ASN A 470 -10.15 -6.54 7.78
N SER A 471 -11.02 -6.40 6.78
CA SER A 471 -11.64 -7.55 6.14
C SER A 471 -10.55 -8.37 5.43
N PRO A 472 -10.23 -9.59 5.87
CA PRO A 472 -9.02 -10.26 5.41
C PRO A 472 -9.07 -10.52 3.92
N CYS A 473 -8.02 -10.10 3.24
CA CYS A 473 -7.55 -10.82 2.06
C CYS A 473 -7.37 -12.29 2.52
N PRO A 474 -7.96 -13.28 1.84
CA PRO A 474 -7.90 -14.68 2.28
C PRO A 474 -6.46 -15.04 2.56
N ASP A 475 -6.20 -15.45 3.81
CA ASP A 475 -4.89 -15.93 4.21
C ASP A 475 -4.45 -16.99 3.21
N ARG A 476 -3.21 -16.93 2.74
CA ARG A 476 -2.58 -17.93 1.84
C ARG A 476 -2.57 -19.34 2.44
N HIS A 477 -3.12 -19.53 3.64
CA HIS A 477 -3.22 -20.80 4.35
C HIS A 477 -4.44 -21.64 4.00
N GLU A 478 -5.42 -21.10 3.24
CA GLU A 478 -6.37 -21.99 2.56
C GLU A 478 -5.59 -22.66 1.42
N LYS A 479 -4.89 -23.75 1.78
CA LYS A 479 -4.28 -24.68 0.82
C LYS A 479 -5.32 -24.93 -0.26
N ALA A 480 -4.98 -24.53 -1.49
CA ALA A 480 -5.64 -25.12 -2.64
C ALA A 480 -5.57 -26.63 -2.38
N GLU A 481 -6.71 -27.24 -2.07
CA GLU A 481 -6.84 -28.68 -2.13
C GLU A 481 -6.52 -29.05 -3.57
N HIS A 482 -5.28 -29.44 -3.79
CA HIS A 482 -4.96 -30.16 -4.99
C HIS A 482 -5.88 -31.39 -4.97
N PRO A 483 -6.63 -31.64 -6.04
CA PRO A 483 -7.28 -32.94 -6.19
C PRO A 483 -6.19 -33.99 -5.99
N PRO A 484 -6.45 -35.06 -5.24
CA PRO A 484 -5.45 -36.08 -4.99
C PRO A 484 -4.93 -36.59 -6.33
N THR A 485 -3.64 -36.42 -6.56
CA THR A 485 -2.96 -37.02 -7.70
C THR A 485 -3.19 -38.51 -7.61
N PRO A 486 -3.70 -39.18 -8.65
CA PRO A 486 -3.87 -40.63 -8.59
C PRO A 486 -2.48 -41.25 -8.36
N LEU A 487 -2.38 -42.06 -7.33
CA LEU A 487 -1.21 -42.86 -6.99
C LEU A 487 -0.75 -43.62 -8.21
N GLY A 488 0.23 -43.09 -8.94
CA GLY A 488 0.96 -43.79 -9.96
C GLY A 488 1.78 -44.88 -9.30
N ILE A 489 1.40 -46.13 -9.56
CA ILE A 489 2.15 -47.32 -9.22
C ILE A 489 3.54 -47.19 -9.89
N GLN A 490 4.56 -46.89 -9.09
CA GLN A 490 5.94 -47.08 -9.54
C GLN A 490 6.27 -48.55 -9.57
N SER A 491 6.31 -49.13 -10.77
CA SER A 491 6.96 -50.38 -11.00
C SER A 491 8.46 -50.23 -10.73
N ARG A 492 8.93 -50.87 -9.67
CA ARG A 492 10.36 -51.12 -9.45
C ARG A 492 10.88 -52.01 -10.57
N SER A 493 11.90 -51.57 -11.27
CA SER A 493 12.86 -52.43 -11.92
C SER A 493 14.25 -52.05 -11.41
N ALA A 494 14.80 -52.95 -10.60
CA ALA A 494 16.24 -53.11 -10.39
C ALA A 494 16.78 -54.01 -11.52
N PRO A 495 18.09 -54.17 -11.69
CA PRO A 495 19.20 -54.00 -10.78
C PRO A 495 20.05 -52.74 -10.97
#